data_9cd90d71788beee119af3520aad7e1d0
#
_entry.id   9cd90d71788beee119af3520aad7e1d0
#
_cell.length_a   1.000
_cell.length_b   1.000
_cell.length_c   1.000
_cell.angle_alpha   90.00
_cell.angle_beta   90.00
_cell.angle_gamma   90.00
#
_symmetry.space_group_name_H-M   'P 1'
#
loop_
_entity.id
_entity.type
_entity.pdbx_description
1 polymer ?
#
loop_
_entity_poly.entity_id
_entity_poly.type
_entity_poly.pdbx_seq_one_letter_code
_entity_poly.pdbx_strand_id
1 'polypeptide(L)'
;MQLPGGNMTRMDTPPLVAGRPAGAPRTRPPGWIVWWLRIATTAHLAGVLGQAVLAGLFVTGNVDMLVQHRDNAGLTHTMLYLQLVAAILLWRPGRGPSWPAWASAALVALETVQVMLGLNRVLAGHFPLGVTIFGVSAVMAAWTWWGLRARRGSAT
;
A
#
# COMPACT_ATOMS: atom_id res chain seq x y z
N MET A 1 -7.48 -28.03 83.18
CA MET A 1 -8.57 -27.91 82.21
C MET A 1 -8.09 -26.86 81.16
N GLN A 2 -7.57 -27.32 80.03
CA GLN A 2 -6.87 -26.54 79.07
C GLN A 2 -7.76 -26.37 77.85
N LEU A 3 -8.10 -25.16 77.48
CA LEU A 3 -8.93 -24.83 76.32
C LEU A 3 -8.05 -24.90 75.05
N PRO A 4 -8.51 -25.50 73.95
CA PRO A 4 -7.75 -25.54 72.70
C PRO A 4 -7.84 -24.20 71.99
N GLY A 5 -6.65 -23.66 71.63
CA GLY A 5 -6.50 -22.47 70.85
C GLY A 5 -7.03 -22.61 69.44
N GLY A 6 -7.96 -21.71 69.07
CA GLY A 6 -8.49 -21.62 67.72
C GLY A 6 -7.44 -21.18 66.72
N ASN A 7 -7.20 -22.01 65.73
CA ASN A 7 -6.37 -21.70 64.58
C ASN A 7 -7.10 -20.75 63.65
N MET A 8 -6.77 -19.46 63.69
CA MET A 8 -7.26 -18.49 62.66
C MET A 8 -6.67 -18.85 61.32
N THR A 9 -7.45 -19.47 60.47
CA THR A 9 -7.15 -19.67 59.06
C THR A 9 -6.96 -18.29 58.38
N ARG A 10 -5.70 -18.02 58.04
CA ARG A 10 -5.32 -16.86 57.22
C ARG A 10 -6.03 -16.99 55.88
N MET A 11 -7.02 -16.12 55.60
CA MET A 11 -7.61 -16.00 54.27
C MET A 11 -6.52 -15.48 53.33
N ASP A 12 -5.99 -16.38 52.53
CA ASP A 12 -5.09 -16.01 51.44
C ASP A 12 -5.89 -15.23 50.39
N THR A 13 -5.69 -13.90 50.40
CA THR A 13 -6.23 -13.02 49.34
C THR A 13 -5.54 -13.42 48.00
N PRO A 14 -6.31 -13.79 46.97
CA PRO A 14 -5.68 -14.11 45.70
C PRO A 14 -4.90 -12.90 45.18
N PRO A 15 -3.71 -13.11 44.56
CA PRO A 15 -2.92 -12.01 44.04
C PRO A 15 -3.74 -11.27 43.00
N LEU A 16 -3.88 -9.93 43.20
CA LEU A 16 -4.46 -9.04 42.21
C LEU A 16 -3.68 -9.24 40.88
N VAL A 17 -4.32 -9.90 39.91
CA VAL A 17 -3.79 -9.99 38.55
C VAL A 17 -3.66 -8.55 38.05
N ALA A 18 -2.43 -8.03 38.07
CA ALA A 18 -2.14 -6.72 37.51
C ALA A 18 -2.65 -6.68 36.08
N GLY A 19 -3.72 -5.92 35.86
CA GLY A 19 -4.33 -5.77 34.55
C GLY A 19 -3.25 -5.39 33.54
N ARG A 20 -3.15 -6.13 32.44
CA ARG A 20 -2.23 -5.83 31.35
C ARG A 20 -2.41 -4.37 30.98
N PRO A 21 -1.33 -3.53 30.95
CA PRO A 21 -1.48 -2.12 30.62
C PRO A 21 -2.20 -2.01 29.29
N ALA A 22 -3.31 -1.25 29.26
CA ALA A 22 -4.07 -0.97 28.07
C ALA A 22 -3.08 -0.47 27.00
N GLY A 23 -2.96 -1.20 25.88
CA GLY A 23 -1.99 -0.90 24.85
C GLY A 23 -2.13 0.57 24.42
N ALA A 24 -1.00 1.28 24.32
CA ALA A 24 -0.98 2.69 23.96
C ALA A 24 -1.86 2.94 22.73
N PRO A 25 -2.69 4.00 22.70
CA PRO A 25 -3.62 4.26 21.61
C PRO A 25 -2.83 4.32 20.30
N ARG A 26 -3.23 3.48 19.32
CA ARG A 26 -2.61 3.48 17.99
C ARG A 26 -2.86 4.83 17.35
N THR A 27 -1.82 5.66 17.27
CA THR A 27 -1.90 6.97 16.60
C THR A 27 -2.31 6.77 15.14
N ARG A 28 -3.34 7.48 14.73
CA ARG A 28 -3.82 7.43 13.32
C ARG A 28 -2.85 8.19 12.41
N PRO A 29 -2.62 7.71 11.18
CA PRO A 29 -1.84 8.48 10.21
C PRO A 29 -2.50 9.84 9.94
N PRO A 30 -1.70 10.91 9.78
CA PRO A 30 -2.21 12.22 9.37
C PRO A 30 -3.07 12.14 8.11
N GLY A 31 -4.21 12.83 8.09
CA GLY A 31 -5.17 12.76 6.99
C GLY A 31 -4.58 13.16 5.64
N TRP A 32 -3.66 14.13 5.61
CA TRP A 32 -3.00 14.58 4.39
C TRP A 32 -2.13 13.50 3.73
N ILE A 33 -1.44 12.65 4.53
CA ILE A 33 -0.65 11.52 4.01
C ILE A 33 -1.57 10.51 3.32
N VAL A 34 -2.72 10.21 3.95
CA VAL A 34 -3.71 9.29 3.38
C VAL A 34 -4.27 9.82 2.07
N TRP A 35 -4.57 11.12 1.99
CA TRP A 35 -5.06 11.76 0.77
C TRP A 35 -4.00 11.79 -0.32
N TRP A 36 -2.75 12.14 0.01
CA TRP A 36 -1.66 12.08 -0.95
C TRP A 36 -1.52 10.68 -1.55
N LEU A 37 -1.48 9.64 -0.69
CA LEU A 37 -1.36 8.26 -1.18
C LEU A 37 -2.55 7.87 -2.09
N ARG A 38 -3.78 8.28 -1.77
CA ARG A 38 -4.95 8.04 -2.62
C ARG A 38 -4.82 8.69 -3.98
N ILE A 39 -4.46 9.96 -4.01
CA ILE A 39 -4.28 10.70 -5.27
C ILE A 39 -3.17 10.06 -6.09
N ALA A 40 -2.01 9.79 -5.49
CA ALA A 40 -0.87 9.21 -6.18
C ALA A 40 -1.17 7.80 -6.75
N THR A 41 -1.80 6.90 -5.97
CA THR A 41 -2.18 5.57 -6.45
C THR A 41 -3.23 5.62 -7.56
N THR A 42 -4.17 6.56 -7.50
CA THR A 42 -5.19 6.72 -8.53
C THR A 42 -4.59 7.31 -9.81
N ALA A 43 -3.73 8.31 -9.70
CA ALA A 43 -3.05 8.92 -10.84
C ALA A 43 -2.10 7.92 -11.52
N HIS A 44 -1.34 7.13 -10.74
CA HIS A 44 -0.51 6.07 -11.25
C HIS A 44 -1.33 4.99 -12.00
N LEU A 45 -2.43 4.50 -11.42
CA LEU A 45 -3.33 3.55 -12.07
C LEU A 45 -3.90 4.11 -13.38
N ALA A 46 -4.31 5.37 -13.39
CA ALA A 46 -4.80 6.03 -14.61
C ALA A 46 -3.72 6.11 -15.70
N GLY A 47 -2.47 6.40 -15.31
CA GLY A 47 -1.32 6.39 -16.21
C GLY A 47 -1.04 5.01 -16.79
N VAL A 48 -1.08 3.96 -15.96
CA VAL A 48 -0.91 2.56 -16.41
C VAL A 48 -2.04 2.14 -17.36
N LEU A 49 -3.29 2.54 -17.09
CA LEU A 49 -4.41 2.32 -18.01
C LEU A 49 -4.21 3.08 -19.33
N GLY A 50 -3.73 4.33 -19.26
CA GLY A 50 -3.36 5.12 -20.43
C GLY A 50 -2.30 4.43 -21.29
N GLN A 51 -1.30 3.78 -20.66
CA GLN A 51 -0.30 2.97 -21.36
C GLN A 51 -0.95 1.85 -22.19
N ALA A 52 -1.91 1.13 -21.62
CA ALA A 52 -2.61 0.05 -22.32
C ALA A 52 -3.44 0.58 -23.51
N VAL A 53 -4.12 1.71 -23.33
CA VAL A 53 -4.93 2.35 -24.39
C VAL A 53 -4.01 2.82 -25.53
N LEU A 54 -2.92 3.53 -25.23
CA LEU A 54 -1.98 4.03 -26.24
C LEU A 54 -1.27 2.90 -26.98
N ALA A 55 -0.92 1.81 -26.28
CA ALA A 55 -0.38 0.61 -26.90
C ALA A 55 -1.39 -0.04 -27.85
N GLY A 56 -2.66 -0.14 -27.44
CA GLY A 56 -3.73 -0.67 -28.29
C GLY A 56 -3.92 0.14 -29.57
N LEU A 57 -3.94 1.47 -29.48
CA LEU A 57 -4.06 2.38 -30.62
C LEU A 57 -2.84 2.27 -31.55
N PHE A 58 -1.63 2.14 -30.99
CA PHE A 58 -0.41 1.94 -31.78
C PHE A 58 -0.46 0.62 -32.55
N VAL A 59 -0.82 -0.48 -31.90
CA VAL A 59 -0.88 -1.82 -32.51
C VAL A 59 -1.95 -1.91 -33.61
N THR A 60 -3.02 -1.12 -33.50
CA THR A 60 -4.07 -1.04 -34.53
C THR A 60 -3.76 -0.09 -35.69
N GLY A 61 -2.53 0.43 -35.75
CA GLY A 61 -1.99 1.16 -36.91
C GLY A 61 -1.82 2.66 -36.72
N ASN A 62 -2.18 3.24 -35.56
CA ASN A 62 -1.92 4.64 -35.29
C ASN A 62 -0.48 4.82 -34.75
N VAL A 63 0.49 5.00 -35.67
CA VAL A 63 1.92 5.03 -35.35
C VAL A 63 2.30 6.22 -34.46
N ASP A 64 1.56 7.32 -34.49
CA ASP A 64 1.83 8.51 -33.67
C ASP A 64 1.63 8.23 -32.18
N MET A 65 0.81 7.23 -31.84
CA MET A 65 0.56 6.82 -30.47
C MET A 65 1.79 6.21 -29.79
N LEU A 66 2.82 5.81 -30.54
CA LEU A 66 4.06 5.32 -29.93
C LEU A 66 4.80 6.46 -29.18
N VAL A 67 4.79 7.67 -29.71
CA VAL A 67 5.37 8.85 -29.02
C VAL A 67 4.58 9.12 -27.75
N GLN A 68 3.26 9.16 -27.83
CA GLN A 68 2.38 9.37 -26.69
C GLN A 68 2.55 8.27 -25.61
N HIS A 69 2.72 7.02 -26.03
CA HIS A 69 2.99 5.89 -25.14
C HIS A 69 4.31 6.08 -24.37
N ARG A 70 5.36 6.55 -25.04
CA ARG A 70 6.65 6.83 -24.40
C ARG A 70 6.57 7.99 -23.39
N ASP A 71 5.91 9.07 -23.78
CA ASP A 71 5.73 10.25 -22.92
C ASP A 71 4.90 9.91 -21.68
N ASN A 72 3.80 9.17 -21.88
CA ASN A 72 2.97 8.69 -20.77
C ASN A 72 3.73 7.72 -19.85
N ALA A 73 4.71 6.95 -20.36
CA ALA A 73 5.54 6.10 -19.52
C ALA A 73 6.35 6.94 -18.51
N GLY A 74 6.95 8.03 -18.94
CA GLY A 74 7.68 8.96 -18.06
C GLY A 74 6.76 9.58 -16.99
N LEU A 75 5.57 10.03 -17.39
CA LEU A 75 4.58 10.58 -16.47
C LEU A 75 4.12 9.54 -15.44
N THR A 76 3.78 8.33 -15.88
CA THR A 76 3.33 7.23 -15.03
C THR A 76 4.38 6.87 -14.00
N HIS A 77 5.63 6.76 -14.42
CA HIS A 77 6.77 6.47 -13.55
C HIS A 77 6.99 7.58 -12.50
N THR A 78 6.81 8.85 -12.89
CA THR A 78 6.83 9.98 -11.95
C THR A 78 5.72 9.87 -10.90
N MET A 79 4.50 9.51 -11.30
CA MET A 79 3.39 9.29 -10.34
C MET A 79 3.69 8.14 -9.39
N LEU A 80 4.37 7.08 -9.86
CA LEU A 80 4.80 5.96 -9.03
C LEU A 80 5.86 6.39 -7.99
N TYR A 81 6.81 7.25 -8.31
CA TYR A 81 7.72 7.80 -7.31
C TYR A 81 6.99 8.63 -6.25
N LEU A 82 6.03 9.46 -6.64
CA LEU A 82 5.19 10.20 -5.70
C LEU A 82 4.37 9.25 -4.79
N GLN A 83 3.86 8.15 -5.36
CA GLN A 83 3.18 7.07 -4.62
C GLN A 83 4.13 6.41 -3.60
N LEU A 84 5.35 6.07 -4.01
CA LEU A 84 6.36 5.47 -3.13
C LEU A 84 6.69 6.40 -1.95
N VAL A 85 6.90 7.69 -2.20
CA VAL A 85 7.14 8.68 -1.15
C VAL A 85 5.95 8.74 -0.18
N ALA A 86 4.73 8.83 -0.70
CA ALA A 86 3.52 8.85 0.13
C ALA A 86 3.35 7.56 0.97
N ALA A 87 3.70 6.40 0.41
CA ALA A 87 3.64 5.11 1.10
C ALA A 87 4.71 5.01 2.20
N ILE A 88 5.91 5.55 1.98
CA ILE A 88 6.97 5.63 3.00
C ILE A 88 6.52 6.56 4.13
N LEU A 89 5.93 7.72 3.82
CA LEU A 89 5.39 8.65 4.83
C LEU A 89 4.25 8.01 5.62
N LEU A 90 3.40 7.20 4.98
CA LEU A 90 2.37 6.44 5.69
C LEU A 90 3.00 5.46 6.69
N TRP A 91 4.05 4.76 6.28
CA TRP A 91 4.71 3.74 7.10
C TRP A 91 5.49 4.36 8.27
N ARG A 92 6.44 5.27 8.01
CA ARG A 92 7.39 5.76 9.02
C ARG A 92 6.79 6.80 9.96
N PRO A 93 6.54 8.05 9.57
CA PRO A 93 5.94 9.02 10.48
C PRO A 93 4.45 8.73 10.74
N GLY A 94 3.73 8.18 9.74
CA GLY A 94 2.31 7.87 9.85
C GLY A 94 1.98 6.63 10.69
N ARG A 95 2.98 5.82 11.07
CA ARG A 95 2.81 4.56 11.81
C ARG A 95 1.79 3.60 11.20
N GLY A 96 1.59 3.72 9.90
CA GLY A 96 0.75 2.83 9.08
C GLY A 96 1.47 1.53 8.70
N PRO A 97 0.82 0.67 7.90
CA PRO A 97 1.43 -0.55 7.42
C PRO A 97 2.59 -0.26 6.45
N SER A 98 3.60 -1.13 6.44
CA SER A 98 4.78 -0.99 5.57
C SER A 98 4.58 -1.56 4.16
N TRP A 99 3.62 -2.49 3.98
CA TRP A 99 3.46 -3.20 2.72
C TRP A 99 3.20 -2.27 1.50
N PRO A 100 2.51 -1.09 1.60
CA PRO A 100 2.35 -0.22 0.44
C PRO A 100 3.67 0.37 -0.04
N ALA A 101 4.63 0.61 0.87
CA ALA A 101 5.96 1.09 0.50
C ALA A 101 6.74 0.00 -0.25
N TRP A 102 6.70 -1.24 0.22
CA TRP A 102 7.34 -2.37 -0.45
C TRP A 102 6.69 -2.70 -1.79
N ALA A 103 5.35 -2.67 -1.87
CA ALA A 103 4.63 -2.86 -3.12
C ALA A 103 4.96 -1.76 -4.15
N SER A 104 5.04 -0.49 -3.72
CA SER A 104 5.43 0.62 -4.60
C SER A 104 6.89 0.49 -5.06
N ALA A 105 7.81 0.08 -4.19
CA ALA A 105 9.20 -0.18 -4.57
C ALA A 105 9.32 -1.33 -5.59
N ALA A 106 8.55 -2.40 -5.38
CA ALA A 106 8.48 -3.50 -6.35
C ALA A 106 7.90 -3.04 -7.70
N LEU A 107 6.86 -2.21 -7.70
CA LEU A 107 6.30 -1.61 -8.94
C LEU A 107 7.34 -0.75 -9.65
N VAL A 108 8.17 0.05 -8.95
CA VAL A 108 9.27 0.82 -9.58
C VAL A 108 10.21 -0.12 -10.32
N ALA A 109 10.62 -1.23 -9.70
CA ALA A 109 11.48 -2.21 -10.34
C ALA A 109 10.81 -2.86 -11.56
N LEU A 110 9.54 -3.26 -11.42
CA LEU A 110 8.77 -3.89 -12.51
C LEU A 110 8.55 -2.93 -13.68
N GLU A 111 8.21 -1.66 -13.43
CA GLU A 111 8.08 -0.65 -14.49
C GLU A 111 9.40 -0.34 -15.18
N THR A 112 10.52 -0.32 -14.43
CA THR A 112 11.84 -0.18 -15.03
C THR A 112 12.11 -1.33 -16.01
N VAL A 113 11.85 -2.57 -15.60
CA VAL A 113 11.96 -3.74 -16.49
C VAL A 113 10.98 -3.64 -17.66
N GLN A 114 9.75 -3.18 -17.42
CA GLN A 114 8.73 -2.96 -18.45
C GLN A 114 9.21 -2.00 -19.54
N VAL A 115 9.82 -0.87 -19.16
CA VAL A 115 10.40 0.10 -20.09
C VAL A 115 11.54 -0.54 -20.88
N MET A 116 12.45 -1.27 -20.24
CA MET A 116 13.57 -1.94 -20.91
C MET A 116 13.09 -2.99 -21.93
N LEU A 117 12.07 -3.77 -21.57
CA LEU A 117 11.49 -4.76 -22.50
C LEU A 117 10.84 -4.07 -23.71
N GLY A 118 10.17 -2.93 -23.51
CA GLY A 118 9.56 -2.15 -24.59
C GLY A 118 10.61 -1.56 -25.54
N LEU A 119 11.68 -0.96 -25.01
CA LEU A 119 12.77 -0.39 -25.78
C LEU A 119 13.50 -1.44 -26.62
N ASN A 120 13.67 -2.65 -26.09
CA ASN A 120 14.31 -3.77 -26.77
C ASN A 120 13.32 -4.61 -27.62
N ARG A 121 12.04 -4.18 -27.71
CA ARG A 121 10.98 -4.86 -28.47
C ARG A 121 10.73 -6.32 -28.05
N VAL A 122 11.01 -6.66 -26.79
CA VAL A 122 10.72 -7.99 -26.21
C VAL A 122 9.26 -8.03 -25.78
N LEU A 123 8.34 -8.01 -26.76
CA LEU A 123 6.90 -7.84 -26.54
C LEU A 123 6.28 -9.02 -25.79
N ALA A 124 6.82 -10.24 -25.96
CA ALA A 124 6.36 -11.42 -25.26
C ALA A 124 6.48 -11.31 -23.72
N GLY A 125 7.46 -10.56 -23.21
CA GLY A 125 7.60 -10.24 -21.80
C GLY A 125 6.90 -8.94 -21.42
N HIS A 126 6.95 -7.94 -22.32
CA HIS A 126 6.37 -6.62 -22.11
C HIS A 126 4.86 -6.67 -21.82
N PHE A 127 4.08 -7.36 -22.63
CA PHE A 127 2.62 -7.40 -22.45
C PHE A 127 2.18 -8.08 -21.14
N PRO A 128 2.63 -9.31 -20.81
CA PRO A 128 2.24 -9.95 -19.55
C PRO A 128 2.67 -9.15 -18.31
N LEU A 129 3.87 -8.54 -18.35
CA LEU A 129 4.34 -7.69 -17.27
C LEU A 129 3.47 -6.44 -17.10
N GLY A 130 3.05 -5.81 -18.20
CA GLY A 130 2.13 -4.67 -18.19
C GLY A 130 0.79 -5.01 -17.55
N VAL A 131 0.21 -6.18 -17.85
CA VAL A 131 -1.02 -6.68 -17.20
C VAL A 131 -0.80 -6.89 -15.70
N THR A 132 0.35 -7.43 -15.30
CA THR A 132 0.70 -7.63 -13.89
C THR A 132 0.81 -6.29 -13.15
N ILE A 133 1.51 -5.31 -13.72
CA ILE A 133 1.62 -3.95 -13.17
C ILE A 133 0.25 -3.32 -13.01
N PHE A 134 -0.63 -3.42 -14.02
CA PHE A 134 -1.99 -2.91 -13.93
C PHE A 134 -2.77 -3.56 -12.78
N GLY A 135 -2.73 -4.89 -12.66
CA GLY A 135 -3.42 -5.63 -11.59
C GLY A 135 -2.96 -5.21 -10.19
N VAL A 136 -1.63 -5.11 -9.96
CA VAL A 136 -1.07 -4.68 -8.68
C VAL A 136 -1.45 -3.22 -8.39
N SER A 137 -1.39 -2.33 -9.38
CA SER A 137 -1.77 -0.92 -9.23
C SER A 137 -3.25 -0.76 -8.89
N ALA A 138 -4.13 -1.56 -9.51
CA ALA A 138 -5.56 -1.57 -9.22
C ALA A 138 -5.85 -2.02 -7.77
N VAL A 139 -5.19 -3.10 -7.31
CA VAL A 139 -5.30 -3.57 -5.93
C VAL A 139 -4.80 -2.51 -4.93
N MET A 140 -3.67 -1.86 -5.23
CA MET A 140 -3.13 -0.76 -4.41
C MET A 140 -4.13 0.42 -4.31
N ALA A 141 -4.65 0.89 -5.44
CA ALA A 141 -5.64 1.97 -5.48
C ALA A 141 -6.89 1.58 -4.69
N ALA A 142 -7.45 0.41 -4.95
CA ALA A 142 -8.61 -0.12 -4.22
C ALA A 142 -8.37 -0.15 -2.71
N TRP A 143 -7.24 -0.68 -2.27
CA TRP A 143 -6.91 -0.74 -0.86
C TRP A 143 -6.79 0.65 -0.21
N THR A 144 -6.21 1.64 -0.87
CA THR A 144 -6.09 3.00 -0.30
C THR A 144 -7.46 3.65 -0.08
N TRP A 145 -8.44 3.35 -0.93
CA TRP A 145 -9.79 3.91 -0.82
C TRP A 145 -10.66 3.16 0.20
N TRP A 146 -10.63 1.83 0.21
CA TRP A 146 -11.53 1.02 1.05
C TRP A 146 -10.84 0.44 2.29
N GLY A 147 -9.64 -0.11 2.17
CA GLY A 147 -8.92 -0.75 3.28
C GLY A 147 -8.51 0.23 4.39
N LEU A 148 -8.14 1.48 4.03
CA LEU A 148 -7.85 2.52 5.02
C LEU A 148 -9.11 3.08 5.68
N ARG A 149 -10.29 2.96 5.05
CA ARG A 149 -11.58 3.33 5.65
C ARG A 149 -12.04 2.28 6.66
N ALA A 150 -11.97 1.01 6.33
CA ALA A 150 -12.39 -0.09 7.20
C ALA A 150 -11.64 -0.07 8.54
N ARG A 151 -10.34 0.25 8.54
CA ARG A 151 -9.54 0.44 9.76
C ARG A 151 -9.97 1.63 10.62
N ARG A 152 -10.77 2.55 10.10
CA ARG A 152 -11.35 3.66 10.86
C ARG A 152 -12.60 3.23 11.62
N GLY A 153 -13.40 2.32 11.08
CA GLY A 153 -14.65 1.83 11.70
C GLY A 153 -14.45 0.79 12.80
N SER A 154 -13.34 0.03 12.80
CA SER A 154 -13.06 -1.01 13.80
C SER A 154 -12.38 -0.48 15.09
N ALA A 155 -12.21 0.83 15.24
CA ALA A 155 -11.57 1.50 16.39
C ALA A 155 -12.56 2.32 17.24
N THR A 156 -13.86 2.21 16.95
CA THR A 156 -14.98 2.76 17.76
C THR A 156 -15.66 1.65 18.52
#